data_b324fd7819c2c231ad534efd44b4a7e2
#
_entry.id   b324fd7819c2c231ad534efd44b4a7e2
#
_cell.length_a   1.000
_cell.length_b   1.000
_cell.length_c   1.000
_cell.angle_alpha   90.00
_cell.angle_beta   90.00
_cell.angle_gamma   90.00
#
_symmetry.space_group_name_H-M   'P 1'
#
loop_
_entity.id
_entity.type
_entity.pdbx_description
1 polymer ?
#
loop_
_entity_poly.entity_id
_entity_poly.type
_entity_poly.pdbx_seq_one_letter_code
_entity_poly.pdbx_strand_id
1 'polypeptide(L)'
;ANISGFMTDFGEYTPVYPDTQFANKSIDPFFYHSAYPREWAALHQWIGKNVSSFSDAILFHRSSSMAANRHMNLYWAGDQNTNWGVNDGIKASVTVMGHMGLSGYAHGHMEIGGYTTTWDSNGIVNRSSELLGRWGELAAVSSVVFRTHEGNVPQVNAQFYNNATTYSYFGY
;
A
#
# COMPACT_ATOMS: atom_id res chain seq x y z
N ALA A 1 -14.61 -9.38 -17.80
CA ALA A 1 -13.94 -8.10 -17.59
C ALA A 1 -12.44 -8.36 -17.66
N ASN A 2 -11.71 -7.54 -18.42
CA ASN A 2 -10.26 -7.62 -18.44
C ASN A 2 -9.75 -6.89 -17.20
N ILE A 3 -9.24 -7.64 -16.23
CA ILE A 3 -8.61 -7.11 -15.02
C ILE A 3 -7.11 -7.08 -15.28
N SER A 4 -6.48 -5.89 -15.20
CA SER A 4 -5.05 -5.71 -15.43
C SER A 4 -4.21 -5.81 -14.15
N GLY A 5 -4.85 -5.90 -13.01
CA GLY A 5 -4.20 -6.03 -11.71
C GLY A 5 -5.16 -5.85 -10.55
N PHE A 6 -4.71 -6.17 -9.36
CA PHE A 6 -5.49 -5.96 -8.13
C PHE A 6 -4.60 -5.82 -6.90
N MET A 7 -5.17 -5.22 -5.88
CA MET A 7 -4.58 -5.12 -4.56
C MET A 7 -4.66 -6.47 -3.85
N THR A 8 -3.55 -6.92 -3.32
CA THR A 8 -3.45 -8.09 -2.46
C THR A 8 -3.24 -7.61 -1.03
N ASP A 9 -4.31 -7.14 -0.46
CA ASP A 9 -4.32 -6.52 0.86
C ASP A 9 -4.04 -7.52 1.98
N PHE A 10 -3.70 -7.02 3.18
CA PHE A 10 -3.38 -7.83 4.35
C PHE A 10 -2.11 -8.69 4.19
N GLY A 11 -2.08 -9.85 4.86
CA GLY A 11 -0.94 -10.76 4.88
C GLY A 11 -0.03 -10.62 6.10
N GLU A 12 -0.29 -9.65 7.01
CA GLU A 12 0.46 -9.43 8.24
C GLU A 12 -0.26 -9.83 9.53
N TYR A 13 -1.55 -10.16 9.45
CA TYR A 13 -2.40 -10.37 10.64
C TYR A 13 -2.50 -11.83 11.12
N THR A 14 -1.55 -12.68 10.78
CA THR A 14 -1.53 -14.05 11.31
C THR A 14 -1.33 -14.01 12.84
N PRO A 15 -2.23 -14.58 13.64
CA PRO A 15 -2.09 -14.55 15.09
C PRO A 15 -0.84 -15.29 15.58
N VAL A 16 -0.22 -14.76 16.63
CA VAL A 16 0.99 -15.31 17.28
C VAL A 16 0.72 -15.87 18.65
N TYR A 17 -0.50 -16.30 18.91
CA TYR A 17 -0.86 -16.89 20.21
C TYR A 17 -0.38 -18.34 20.27
N PRO A 18 0.06 -18.83 21.45
CA PRO A 18 0.51 -20.22 21.63
C PRO A 18 -0.53 -21.28 21.30
N ASP A 19 -1.80 -20.93 21.40
CA ASP A 19 -2.95 -21.78 21.11
C ASP A 19 -3.46 -21.65 19.66
N THR A 20 -2.82 -20.83 18.83
CA THR A 20 -3.13 -20.75 17.40
C THR A 20 -2.85 -22.11 16.74
N GLN A 21 -3.84 -22.63 16.04
CA GLN A 21 -3.75 -23.92 15.37
C GLN A 21 -3.84 -23.76 13.86
N PHE A 22 -2.93 -24.41 13.17
CA PHE A 22 -2.94 -24.56 11.72
C PHE A 22 -3.39 -25.98 11.33
N ALA A 23 -3.86 -26.15 10.10
CA ALA A 23 -4.20 -27.47 9.57
C ALA A 23 -3.00 -28.42 9.66
N ASN A 24 -1.80 -27.93 9.40
CA ASN A 24 -0.54 -28.62 9.70
C ASN A 24 -0.11 -28.25 11.13
N LYS A 25 -0.32 -29.18 12.05
CA LYS A 25 -0.03 -29.01 13.49
C LYS A 25 1.46 -28.84 13.83
N SER A 26 2.37 -29.08 12.89
CA SER A 26 3.80 -28.87 13.10
C SER A 26 4.25 -27.43 12.84
N ILE A 27 3.36 -26.57 12.38
CA ILE A 27 3.66 -25.15 12.14
C ILE A 27 3.68 -24.39 13.47
N ASP A 28 4.82 -23.75 13.76
CA ASP A 28 4.96 -22.82 14.87
C ASP A 28 4.31 -21.47 14.50
N PRO A 29 3.32 -20.98 15.28
CA PRO A 29 2.64 -19.71 15.02
C PRO A 29 3.58 -18.50 14.95
N PHE A 30 4.60 -18.44 15.79
CA PHE A 30 5.55 -17.34 15.81
C PHE A 30 6.40 -17.31 14.54
N PHE A 31 6.87 -18.46 14.11
CA PHE A 31 7.60 -18.56 12.83
C PHE A 31 6.70 -18.23 11.65
N TYR A 32 5.48 -18.76 11.65
CA TYR A 32 4.57 -18.60 10.52
C TYR A 32 4.05 -17.17 10.36
N HIS A 33 3.90 -16.44 11.46
CA HIS A 33 3.58 -15.00 11.40
C HIS A 33 4.59 -14.25 10.51
N SER A 34 5.87 -14.50 10.72
CA SER A 34 6.94 -13.86 9.93
C SER A 34 7.05 -14.41 8.50
N ALA A 35 6.64 -15.64 8.26
CA ALA A 35 6.66 -16.28 6.95
C ALA A 35 5.41 -15.95 6.11
N TYR A 36 4.30 -15.65 6.73
CA TYR A 36 3.00 -15.49 6.08
C TYR A 36 2.98 -14.44 4.97
N PRO A 37 3.57 -13.23 5.12
CA PRO A 37 3.62 -12.27 4.02
C PRO A 37 4.26 -12.82 2.75
N ARG A 38 5.31 -13.63 2.89
CA ARG A 38 5.95 -14.31 1.75
C ARG A 38 5.03 -15.35 1.12
N GLU A 39 4.40 -16.19 1.93
CA GLU A 39 3.45 -17.21 1.45
C GLU A 39 2.23 -16.57 0.77
N TRP A 40 1.76 -15.45 1.32
CA TRP A 40 0.68 -14.65 0.73
C TRP A 40 1.06 -14.13 -0.65
N ALA A 41 2.25 -13.55 -0.81
CA ALA A 41 2.75 -13.09 -2.10
C ALA A 41 2.96 -14.26 -3.08
N ALA A 42 3.48 -15.40 -2.60
CA ALA A 42 3.69 -16.59 -3.42
C ALA A 42 2.37 -17.18 -3.95
N LEU A 43 1.32 -17.20 -3.12
CA LEU A 43 -0.02 -17.62 -3.53
C LEU A 43 -0.55 -16.75 -4.69
N HIS A 44 -0.44 -15.43 -4.57
CA HIS A 44 -0.91 -14.52 -5.61
C HIS A 44 -0.09 -14.62 -6.89
N GLN A 45 1.23 -14.78 -6.78
CA GLN A 45 2.07 -15.04 -7.94
C GLN A 45 1.66 -16.35 -8.62
N TRP A 46 1.35 -17.39 -7.85
CA TRP A 46 0.88 -18.66 -8.40
C TRP A 46 -0.45 -18.49 -9.14
N ILE A 47 -1.41 -17.74 -8.57
CA ILE A 47 -2.68 -17.40 -9.24
C ILE A 47 -2.39 -16.69 -10.57
N GLY A 48 -1.54 -15.66 -10.55
CA GLY A 48 -1.17 -14.93 -11.77
C GLY A 48 -0.59 -15.83 -12.86
N LYS A 49 0.24 -16.79 -12.50
CA LYS A 49 0.87 -17.72 -13.45
C LYS A 49 -0.06 -18.81 -13.98
N ASN A 50 -1.04 -19.24 -13.20
CA ASN A 50 -1.88 -20.39 -13.52
C ASN A 50 -3.28 -20.04 -14.01
N VAL A 51 -3.68 -18.79 -13.93
CA VAL A 51 -4.93 -18.29 -14.46
C VAL A 51 -4.63 -17.43 -15.69
N SER A 52 -4.90 -17.94 -16.88
CA SER A 52 -4.48 -17.34 -18.16
C SER A 52 -4.93 -15.89 -18.36
N SER A 53 -6.04 -15.49 -17.74
CA SER A 53 -6.53 -14.11 -17.77
C SER A 53 -5.76 -13.15 -16.86
N PHE A 54 -4.81 -13.64 -16.04
CA PHE A 54 -4.03 -12.86 -15.09
C PHE A 54 -2.52 -12.92 -15.33
N SER A 55 -2.07 -13.52 -16.45
CA SER A 55 -0.62 -13.69 -16.71
C SER A 55 0.18 -12.39 -16.67
N ASP A 56 -0.44 -11.28 -17.08
CA ASP A 56 0.16 -9.95 -17.13
C ASP A 56 -0.36 -9.01 -16.04
N ALA A 57 -1.07 -9.57 -15.04
CA ALA A 57 -1.66 -8.76 -13.98
C ALA A 57 -0.60 -8.17 -13.05
N ILE A 58 -0.75 -6.91 -12.70
CA ILE A 58 0.03 -6.25 -11.67
C ILE A 58 -0.63 -6.52 -10.32
N LEU A 59 0.11 -7.20 -9.45
CA LEU A 59 -0.32 -7.49 -8.08
C LEU A 59 0.49 -6.64 -7.12
N PHE A 60 -0.17 -5.83 -6.31
CA PHE A 60 0.48 -4.96 -5.34
C PHE A 60 0.14 -5.36 -3.90
N HIS A 61 1.18 -5.58 -3.13
CA HIS A 61 1.12 -6.17 -1.80
C HIS A 61 1.52 -5.15 -0.73
N ARG A 62 0.82 -5.14 0.39
CA ARG A 62 1.09 -4.30 1.55
C ARG A 62 2.09 -4.93 2.50
N SER A 63 1.95 -6.20 2.76
CA SER A 63 2.79 -6.93 3.71
C SER A 63 4.03 -7.52 3.04
N SER A 64 5.11 -7.58 3.79
CA SER A 64 6.37 -8.12 3.32
C SER A 64 7.17 -8.78 4.44
N SER A 65 7.98 -9.76 4.07
CA SER A 65 8.98 -10.39 4.93
C SER A 65 10.18 -10.84 4.10
N MET A 66 11.14 -11.51 4.73
CA MET A 66 12.33 -12.00 4.05
C MET A 66 11.98 -12.80 2.78
N ALA A 67 12.58 -12.43 1.66
CA ALA A 67 12.40 -13.04 0.35
C ALA A 67 11.01 -12.92 -0.29
N ALA A 68 10.08 -12.13 0.28
CA ALA A 68 8.77 -11.87 -0.32
C ALA A 68 8.88 -11.11 -1.65
N ASN A 69 9.92 -10.27 -1.81
CA ASN A 69 10.23 -9.53 -3.04
C ASN A 69 10.37 -10.43 -4.29
N ARG A 70 10.66 -11.70 -4.13
CA ARG A 70 10.72 -12.68 -5.24
C ARG A 70 9.36 -12.99 -5.85
N HIS A 71 8.30 -12.69 -5.13
CA HIS A 71 6.92 -13.02 -5.47
C HIS A 71 6.05 -11.80 -5.76
N MET A 72 6.60 -10.60 -5.54
CA MET A 72 5.85 -9.34 -5.70
C MET A 72 6.21 -8.62 -6.99
N ASN A 73 5.19 -8.15 -7.72
CA ASN A 73 5.39 -7.22 -8.83
C ASN A 73 5.62 -5.80 -8.29
N LEU A 74 4.87 -5.43 -7.26
CA LEU A 74 4.80 -4.09 -6.74
C LEU A 74 4.59 -4.13 -5.22
N TYR A 75 5.36 -3.35 -4.48
CA TYR A 75 5.11 -3.09 -3.06
C TYR A 75 4.22 -1.86 -2.90
N TRP A 76 3.23 -1.98 -2.05
CA TRP A 76 2.34 -0.89 -1.67
C TRP A 76 2.57 -0.53 -0.20
N ALA A 77 2.75 0.76 0.07
CA ALA A 77 3.10 1.23 1.41
C ALA A 77 1.93 1.23 2.42
N GLY A 78 0.75 0.74 2.04
CA GLY A 78 -0.41 0.62 2.91
C GLY A 78 -1.29 1.87 2.97
N ASP A 79 -2.13 1.94 3.98
CA ASP A 79 -3.17 2.95 4.18
C ASP A 79 -2.64 4.17 4.93
N GLN A 80 -1.71 4.94 4.35
CA GLN A 80 -1.14 6.10 5.01
C GLN A 80 -2.22 7.09 5.48
N ASN A 81 -1.93 7.81 6.57
CA ASN A 81 -2.77 8.87 7.07
C ASN A 81 -2.77 10.09 6.15
N THR A 82 -3.92 10.74 6.02
CA THR A 82 -4.11 11.97 5.21
C THR A 82 -3.49 13.19 5.89
N ASN A 83 -2.22 13.10 6.31
CA ASN A 83 -1.53 14.15 7.04
C ASN A 83 -0.04 14.26 6.71
N TRP A 84 0.64 15.25 7.31
CA TRP A 84 2.06 15.53 7.15
C TRP A 84 2.97 14.72 8.09
N GLY A 85 2.41 13.79 8.84
CA GLY A 85 3.07 13.11 9.96
C GLY A 85 4.25 12.24 9.58
N VAL A 86 5.11 12.00 10.58
CA VAL A 86 6.28 11.13 10.45
C VAL A 86 5.97 9.65 10.71
N ASN A 87 4.85 9.38 11.39
CA ASN A 87 4.51 8.01 11.76
C ASN A 87 3.84 7.25 10.61
N ASP A 88 2.87 7.89 9.95
CA ASP A 88 2.13 7.25 8.87
C ASP A 88 1.57 8.25 7.83
N GLY A 89 2.08 9.46 7.80
CA GLY A 89 1.74 10.47 6.81
C GLY A 89 2.77 10.54 5.66
N ILE A 90 2.75 11.64 4.91
CA ILE A 90 3.65 11.82 3.76
C ILE A 90 5.14 11.66 4.11
N LYS A 91 5.57 12.09 5.30
CA LYS A 91 6.97 11.94 5.72
C LYS A 91 7.36 10.48 5.94
N ALA A 92 6.44 9.66 6.45
CA ALA A 92 6.66 8.21 6.56
C ALA A 92 6.78 7.57 5.17
N SER A 93 5.97 8.01 4.21
CA SER A 93 6.00 7.50 2.82
C SER A 93 7.37 7.68 2.17
N VAL A 94 8.03 8.83 2.36
CA VAL A 94 9.41 9.06 1.89
C VAL A 94 10.37 8.01 2.44
N THR A 95 10.29 7.76 3.75
CA THR A 95 11.15 6.81 4.44
C THR A 95 10.88 5.36 3.98
N VAL A 96 9.62 4.98 3.90
CA VAL A 96 9.22 3.63 3.47
C VAL A 96 9.69 3.34 2.05
N MET A 97 9.47 4.25 1.11
CA MET A 97 9.89 4.06 -0.28
C MET A 97 11.40 3.90 -0.41
N GLY A 98 12.18 4.69 0.34
CA GLY A 98 13.63 4.52 0.39
C GLY A 98 14.07 3.17 0.97
N HIS A 99 13.51 2.77 2.08
CA HIS A 99 13.83 1.49 2.74
C HIS A 99 13.41 0.29 1.88
N MET A 100 12.28 0.36 1.20
CA MET A 100 11.84 -0.71 0.30
C MET A 100 12.80 -0.88 -0.89
N GLY A 101 13.25 0.22 -1.48
CA GLY A 101 14.28 0.18 -2.52
C GLY A 101 15.57 -0.50 -2.05
N LEU A 102 16.07 -0.14 -0.86
CA LEU A 102 17.25 -0.77 -0.24
C LEU A 102 17.02 -2.24 0.11
N SER A 103 15.77 -2.64 0.36
CA SER A 103 15.39 -4.03 0.66
C SER A 103 15.14 -4.90 -0.59
N GLY A 104 15.39 -4.34 -1.77
CA GLY A 104 15.30 -5.08 -3.04
C GLY A 104 13.90 -5.06 -3.67
N TYR A 105 13.04 -4.12 -3.30
CA TYR A 105 11.76 -3.89 -3.96
C TYR A 105 11.95 -2.78 -5.02
N ALA A 106 12.07 -3.19 -6.27
CA ALA A 106 12.34 -2.27 -7.37
C ALA A 106 11.15 -1.35 -7.71
N HIS A 107 9.95 -1.80 -7.41
CA HIS A 107 8.73 -1.10 -7.74
C HIS A 107 7.93 -0.83 -6.46
N GLY A 108 7.59 0.43 -6.24
CA GLY A 108 6.83 0.87 -5.09
C GLY A 108 5.63 1.73 -5.48
N HIS A 109 4.63 1.73 -4.61
CA HIS A 109 3.44 2.55 -4.70
C HIS A 109 3.06 3.07 -3.31
N MET A 110 2.54 4.29 -3.27
CA MET A 110 1.91 4.90 -2.11
C MET A 110 0.58 5.50 -2.52
N GLU A 111 -0.38 5.57 -1.60
CA GLU A 111 -1.64 6.26 -1.83
C GLU A 111 -1.39 7.77 -1.91
N ILE A 112 -1.51 8.37 -3.10
CA ILE A 112 -1.27 9.80 -3.29
C ILE A 112 -2.29 10.60 -2.49
N GLY A 113 -1.80 11.36 -1.52
CA GLY A 113 -2.62 12.12 -0.58
C GLY A 113 -3.05 11.34 0.67
N GLY A 114 -2.64 10.08 0.81
CA GLY A 114 -3.03 9.20 1.91
C GLY A 114 -4.42 8.60 1.72
N TYR A 115 -4.76 7.67 2.56
CA TYR A 115 -6.03 6.95 2.61
C TYR A 115 -6.81 7.23 3.89
N THR A 116 -6.14 7.09 5.04
CA THR A 116 -6.80 7.12 6.36
C THR A 116 -6.97 8.52 6.88
N THR A 117 -8.20 8.99 6.93
CA THR A 117 -8.61 10.19 7.67
C THR A 117 -8.58 9.89 9.15
N THR A 118 -7.90 10.73 9.92
CA THR A 118 -7.75 10.58 11.37
C THR A 118 -8.47 11.71 12.12
N TRP A 119 -8.49 11.61 13.43
CA TRP A 119 -9.04 12.63 14.33
C TRP A 119 -8.01 12.96 15.40
N ASP A 120 -7.89 14.23 15.72
CA ASP A 120 -7.10 14.72 16.84
C ASP A 120 -7.97 15.60 17.77
N SER A 121 -7.33 16.27 18.73
CA SER A 121 -8.01 17.16 19.66
C SER A 121 -8.73 18.37 19.01
N ASN A 122 -8.36 18.70 17.78
CA ASN A 122 -8.90 19.83 17.00
C ASN A 122 -9.97 19.38 16.01
N GLY A 123 -10.23 18.08 15.89
CA GLY A 123 -11.24 17.52 15.01
C GLY A 123 -10.67 16.60 13.93
N ILE A 124 -11.26 16.65 12.75
CA ILE A 124 -10.87 15.80 11.61
C ILE A 124 -9.56 16.30 11.01
N VAL A 125 -8.60 15.37 10.88
CA VAL A 125 -7.36 15.56 10.13
C VAL A 125 -7.53 14.95 8.74
N ASN A 126 -7.92 15.80 7.81
CA ASN A 126 -8.22 15.40 6.45
C ASN A 126 -7.15 15.85 5.46
N ARG A 127 -7.18 15.28 4.28
CA ARG A 127 -6.31 15.63 3.17
C ARG A 127 -6.65 17.00 2.61
N SER A 128 -5.72 17.96 2.75
CA SER A 128 -5.81 19.26 2.08
C SER A 128 -5.41 19.15 0.59
N SER A 129 -5.79 20.16 -0.21
CA SER A 129 -5.34 20.26 -1.60
C SER A 129 -3.82 20.38 -1.71
N GLU A 130 -3.18 21.09 -0.77
CA GLU A 130 -1.72 21.19 -0.72
C GLU A 130 -1.07 19.84 -0.44
N LEU A 131 -1.55 19.09 0.55
CA LEU A 131 -1.04 17.75 0.84
C LEU A 131 -1.17 16.81 -0.37
N LEU A 132 -2.32 16.86 -1.05
CA LEU A 132 -2.56 16.07 -2.25
C LEU A 132 -1.55 16.42 -3.36
N GLY A 133 -1.32 17.71 -3.61
CA GLY A 133 -0.36 18.19 -4.59
C GLY A 133 1.08 17.77 -4.25
N ARG A 134 1.53 17.99 -3.01
CA ARG A 134 2.88 17.60 -2.56
C ARG A 134 3.11 16.09 -2.61
N TRP A 135 2.09 15.32 -2.32
CA TRP A 135 2.19 13.87 -2.44
C TRP A 135 2.23 13.41 -3.89
N GLY A 136 1.53 14.11 -4.78
CA GLY A 136 1.64 13.89 -6.24
C GLY A 136 3.06 14.16 -6.76
N GLU A 137 3.68 15.26 -6.35
CA GLU A 137 5.09 15.58 -6.68
C GLU A 137 6.05 14.47 -6.19
N LEU A 138 5.87 14.01 -4.94
CA LEU A 138 6.64 12.90 -4.38
C LEU A 138 6.45 11.62 -5.19
N ALA A 139 5.21 11.28 -5.51
CA ALA A 139 4.89 10.06 -6.26
C ALA A 139 5.47 10.09 -7.68
N ALA A 140 5.49 11.24 -8.32
CA ALA A 140 6.06 11.39 -9.67
C ALA A 140 7.54 11.01 -9.77
N VAL A 141 8.28 11.08 -8.67
CA VAL A 141 9.72 10.76 -8.62
C VAL A 141 10.04 9.47 -7.87
N SER A 142 9.08 8.85 -7.21
CA SER A 142 9.32 7.70 -6.33
C SER A 142 8.41 6.50 -6.56
N SER A 143 7.25 6.68 -7.19
CA SER A 143 6.28 5.60 -7.42
C SER A 143 6.31 5.12 -8.86
N VAL A 144 6.17 3.82 -9.06
CA VAL A 144 5.99 3.22 -10.40
C VAL A 144 4.53 3.31 -10.83
N VAL A 145 3.60 3.19 -9.89
CA VAL A 145 2.17 3.37 -10.14
C VAL A 145 1.71 4.69 -9.54
N PHE A 146 1.20 5.56 -10.38
CA PHE A 146 0.62 6.83 -9.97
C PHE A 146 -0.87 6.66 -9.77
N ARG A 147 -1.27 6.43 -8.53
CA ARG A 147 -2.66 6.17 -8.14
C ARG A 147 -3.08 7.08 -7.00
N THR A 148 -4.21 7.76 -7.17
CA THR A 148 -4.92 8.45 -6.10
C THR A 148 -6.00 7.54 -5.52
N HIS A 149 -6.34 7.76 -4.26
CA HIS A 149 -7.47 7.14 -3.61
C HIS A 149 -8.40 8.23 -3.04
N GLU A 150 -9.70 7.98 -3.02
CA GLU A 150 -10.67 8.93 -2.44
C GLU A 150 -10.47 9.07 -0.92
N GLY A 151 -9.87 8.08 -0.29
CA GLY A 151 -9.74 7.97 1.15
C GLY A 151 -10.95 7.29 1.78
N ASN A 152 -10.81 6.90 3.05
CA ASN A 152 -11.87 6.23 3.79
C ASN A 152 -13.06 7.15 4.16
N VAL A 153 -12.86 8.47 4.08
CA VAL A 153 -13.91 9.50 4.27
C VAL A 153 -13.84 10.50 3.11
N PRO A 154 -14.36 10.15 1.91
CA PRO A 154 -14.18 10.94 0.69
C PRO A 154 -14.69 12.38 0.79
N GLN A 155 -15.74 12.58 1.57
CA GLN A 155 -16.48 13.88 1.66
C GLN A 155 -15.65 14.99 2.27
N VAL A 156 -14.66 14.66 3.09
CA VAL A 156 -13.81 15.64 3.79
C VAL A 156 -12.42 15.79 3.19
N ASN A 157 -12.03 14.85 2.34
CA ASN A 157 -10.72 14.84 1.71
C ASN A 157 -10.73 15.60 0.38
N ALA A 158 -9.69 16.39 0.11
CA ALA A 158 -9.49 16.98 -1.20
C ALA A 158 -9.39 15.88 -2.25
N GLN A 159 -10.14 16.01 -3.33
CA GLN A 159 -10.20 15.05 -4.41
C GLN A 159 -9.55 15.63 -5.68
N PHE A 160 -8.83 14.81 -6.39
CA PHE A 160 -8.17 15.17 -7.63
C PHE A 160 -9.14 15.77 -8.68
N TYR A 161 -10.36 15.26 -8.73
CA TYR A 161 -11.37 15.64 -9.73
C TYR A 161 -12.33 16.76 -9.29
N ASN A 162 -12.30 17.16 -8.01
CA ASN A 162 -13.32 18.07 -7.46
C ASN A 162 -12.82 19.48 -7.16
N ASN A 163 -11.53 19.75 -7.28
CA ASN A 163 -10.95 21.02 -6.85
C ASN A 163 -10.10 21.66 -7.95
N ALA A 164 -10.52 22.85 -8.41
CA ALA A 164 -9.80 23.63 -9.41
C ALA A 164 -8.33 23.91 -8.99
N THR A 165 -8.08 24.08 -7.68
CA THR A 165 -6.71 24.25 -7.15
C THR A 165 -5.88 22.99 -7.33
N THR A 166 -6.49 21.81 -7.19
CA THR A 166 -5.81 20.53 -7.41
C THR A 166 -5.39 20.36 -8.87
N TYR A 167 -6.22 20.77 -9.82
CA TYR A 167 -5.84 20.76 -11.24
C TYR A 167 -4.61 21.59 -11.53
N SER A 168 -4.41 22.71 -10.84
CA SER A 168 -3.21 23.54 -11.06
C SER A 168 -1.91 22.86 -10.61
N TYR A 169 -1.97 21.97 -9.63
CA TYR A 169 -0.79 21.19 -9.20
C TYR A 169 -0.43 20.08 -10.17
N PHE A 170 -1.40 19.53 -10.87
CA PHE A 170 -1.18 18.40 -11.78
C PHE A 170 -1.07 18.82 -13.25
N GLY A 171 -1.10 20.12 -13.55
CA GLY A 171 -0.69 20.68 -14.83
C GLY A 171 -1.66 20.48 -16.01
N TYR A 172 -2.97 20.56 -15.73
CA TYR A 172 -4.00 20.56 -16.78
C TYR A 172 -4.63 21.93 -16.95
#